data_c82224b99b38309017bad71623e6f42c
#
_entry.id   c82224b99b38309017bad71623e6f42c
#
_cell.length_a   1.000
_cell.length_b   1.000
_cell.length_c   1.000
_cell.angle_alpha   90.00
_cell.angle_beta   90.00
_cell.angle_gamma   90.00
#
_symmetry.space_group_name_H-M   'P 1'
#
loop_
_entity.id
_entity.type
_entity.pdbx_description
1 polymer ?
#
loop_
_entity_poly.entity_id
_entity_poly.type
_entity_poly.pdbx_seq_one_letter_code
_entity_poly.pdbx_strand_id
1 'polypeptide(L)'
;PLFSNSGQAAAIKGEANYSSFVHQRAVDRVAPDSLESVLDFYERRLFEELERGGHPECEYRKRLTETGPYRWISASAQPVPGNEGHALILLRDVTKKKEEENNYLLALQSSYTEIFRLDLEAGLIAPLYYNSEQVTIPPTLMPIEEFVLDRGKNRVHPESLESVRAFYDVPNITARLDAGEA
;
A
#
# COMPACT_ATOMS: atom_id res chain seq x y z
N PRO A 1 -14.07 -3.39 26.25
CA PRO A 1 -12.84 -2.72 26.71
C PRO A 1 -11.80 -2.80 25.61
N LEU A 2 -11.40 -1.63 25.08
CA LEU A 2 -10.32 -1.53 24.13
C LEU A 2 -9.00 -1.71 24.89
N PHE A 3 -8.27 -2.78 24.62
CA PHE A 3 -6.92 -2.97 25.13
C PHE A 3 -5.96 -2.10 24.30
N SER A 4 -5.30 -1.15 24.95
CA SER A 4 -4.22 -0.39 24.38
C SER A 4 -2.94 -0.65 25.18
N ASN A 5 -1.90 -1.13 24.50
CA ASN A 5 -0.56 -1.32 25.09
C ASN A 5 0.14 0.02 25.43
N SER A 6 -0.46 1.15 25.14
CA SER A 6 0.13 2.48 25.34
C SER A 6 -0.15 3.08 26.72
N GLY A 7 -0.54 2.29 27.74
CA GLY A 7 -0.72 2.78 29.11
C GLY A 7 -1.81 3.85 29.31
N GLN A 8 -2.47 4.26 28.26
CA GLN A 8 -3.57 5.22 28.25
C GLN A 8 -4.82 4.57 27.65
N ALA A 9 -5.36 3.55 28.33
CA ALA A 9 -6.76 3.20 28.14
C ALA A 9 -7.59 4.34 28.75
N ALA A 10 -7.82 5.40 28.02
CA ALA A 10 -8.86 6.34 28.36
C ALA A 10 -10.17 5.55 28.27
N ALA A 11 -10.71 5.18 29.43
CA ALA A 11 -12.04 4.63 29.52
C ALA A 11 -12.98 5.65 28.83
N ILE A 12 -13.59 5.26 27.74
CA ILE A 12 -14.65 6.05 27.10
C ILE A 12 -15.79 6.05 28.10
N LYS A 13 -15.86 7.07 28.93
CA LYS A 13 -16.97 7.31 29.86
C LYS A 13 -18.05 8.02 29.05
N GLY A 14 -19.08 7.30 28.66
CA GLY A 14 -20.25 7.82 27.98
C GLY A 14 -20.47 7.15 26.61
N GLU A 15 -21.67 7.20 26.13
CA GLU A 15 -22.08 6.80 24.77
C GLU A 15 -21.54 7.82 23.74
N ALA A 16 -20.23 7.83 23.52
CA ALA A 16 -19.67 8.58 22.41
C ALA A 16 -20.13 7.88 21.12
N ASN A 17 -20.83 8.60 20.26
CA ASN A 17 -21.13 8.14 18.93
C ASN A 17 -19.81 7.75 18.26
N TYR A 18 -19.74 6.51 17.72
CA TYR A 18 -18.56 5.97 17.07
C TYR A 18 -17.94 6.94 16.04
N SER A 19 -18.76 7.51 15.18
CA SER A 19 -18.32 8.46 14.15
C SER A 19 -17.68 9.71 14.75
N SER A 20 -18.28 10.31 15.78
CA SER A 20 -17.70 11.46 16.49
C SER A 20 -16.36 11.14 17.15
N PHE A 21 -16.24 9.95 17.72
CA PHE A 21 -15.00 9.49 18.34
C PHE A 21 -13.87 9.28 17.30
N VAL A 22 -14.20 8.63 16.17
CA VAL A 22 -13.26 8.41 15.06
C VAL A 22 -12.81 9.75 14.49
N HIS A 23 -13.75 10.63 14.18
CA HIS A 23 -13.47 11.94 13.59
C HIS A 23 -12.55 12.78 14.48
N GLN A 24 -12.88 12.92 15.77
CA GLN A 24 -12.05 13.68 16.71
C GLN A 24 -10.63 13.14 16.80
N ARG A 25 -10.47 11.81 16.94
CA ARG A 25 -9.14 11.21 17.02
C ARG A 25 -8.36 11.26 15.71
N ALA A 26 -9.05 11.20 14.59
CA ALA A 26 -8.41 11.34 13.28
C ALA A 26 -7.85 12.75 13.10
N VAL A 27 -8.66 13.79 13.35
CA VAL A 27 -8.24 15.19 13.23
C VAL A 27 -7.06 15.51 14.16
N ASP A 28 -7.07 14.99 15.39
CA ASP A 28 -6.04 15.30 16.37
C ASP A 28 -4.69 14.61 16.11
N ARG A 29 -4.70 13.45 15.46
CA ARG A 29 -3.52 12.58 15.44
C ARG A 29 -3.08 12.07 14.07
N VAL A 30 -3.95 12.02 13.10
CA VAL A 30 -3.63 11.53 11.75
C VAL A 30 -2.94 12.63 10.96
N ALA A 31 -1.97 12.25 10.12
CA ALA A 31 -1.32 13.20 9.23
C ALA A 31 -2.33 13.76 8.23
N PRO A 32 -2.26 15.06 7.87
CA PRO A 32 -3.24 15.70 6.99
C PRO A 32 -3.43 14.98 5.65
N ASP A 33 -2.37 14.44 5.07
CA ASP A 33 -2.40 13.70 3.81
C ASP A 33 -3.03 12.31 3.90
N SER A 34 -3.20 11.79 5.10
CA SER A 34 -3.82 10.49 5.37
C SER A 34 -5.25 10.62 5.92
N LEU A 35 -5.71 11.85 6.21
CA LEU A 35 -6.94 12.06 6.97
C LEU A 35 -8.18 11.58 6.21
N GLU A 36 -8.31 11.92 4.93
CA GLU A 36 -9.46 11.55 4.12
C GLU A 36 -9.57 10.01 3.99
N SER A 37 -8.48 9.33 3.68
CA SER A 37 -8.46 7.86 3.55
C SER A 37 -8.78 7.15 4.86
N VAL A 38 -8.36 7.71 5.99
CA VAL A 38 -8.64 7.17 7.33
C VAL A 38 -10.11 7.33 7.69
N LEU A 39 -10.70 8.49 7.43
CA LEU A 39 -12.13 8.72 7.67
C LEU A 39 -12.98 7.79 6.79
N ASP A 40 -12.68 7.71 5.50
CA ASP A 40 -13.37 6.77 4.60
C ASP A 40 -13.25 5.32 5.06
N PHE A 41 -12.05 4.90 5.49
CA PHE A 41 -11.85 3.55 6.02
C PHE A 41 -12.72 3.26 7.24
N TYR A 42 -12.69 4.10 8.27
CA TYR A 42 -13.40 3.84 9.52
C TYR A 42 -14.90 4.11 9.45
N GLU A 43 -15.36 5.04 8.63
CA GLU A 43 -16.78 5.42 8.55
C GLU A 43 -17.57 4.57 7.53
N ARG A 44 -16.92 4.03 6.51
CA ARG A 44 -17.59 3.33 5.42
C ARG A 44 -16.97 1.95 5.11
N ARG A 45 -15.74 1.93 4.60
CA ARG A 45 -15.12 0.70 4.05
C ARG A 45 -15.04 -0.43 5.05
N LEU A 46 -14.70 -0.14 6.29
CA LEU A 46 -14.58 -1.14 7.36
C LEU A 46 -15.87 -1.95 7.52
N PHE A 47 -17.01 -1.29 7.58
CA PHE A 47 -18.30 -1.96 7.75
C PHE A 47 -18.72 -2.71 6.50
N GLU A 48 -18.63 -2.07 5.33
CA GLU A 48 -19.01 -2.68 4.06
C GLU A 48 -18.19 -3.94 3.74
N GLU A 49 -16.88 -3.93 4.01
CA GLU A 49 -16.01 -5.07 3.75
C GLU A 49 -16.24 -6.19 4.77
N LEU A 50 -16.42 -5.88 6.05
CA LEU A 50 -16.75 -6.90 7.08
C LEU A 50 -18.08 -7.59 6.81
N GLU A 51 -19.11 -6.86 6.38
CA GLU A 51 -20.43 -7.44 6.01
C GLU A 51 -20.32 -8.42 4.83
N ARG A 52 -19.37 -8.19 3.92
CA ARG A 52 -19.07 -9.10 2.80
C ARG A 52 -18.14 -10.26 3.18
N GLY A 53 -17.74 -10.38 4.45
CA GLY A 53 -16.78 -11.38 4.92
C GLY A 53 -15.34 -11.10 4.54
N GLY A 54 -15.02 -9.86 4.14
CA GLY A 54 -13.67 -9.41 3.80
C GLY A 54 -12.83 -9.06 5.03
N HIS A 55 -11.58 -8.70 4.77
CA HIS A 55 -10.59 -8.27 5.78
C HIS A 55 -10.12 -6.86 5.44
N PRO A 56 -10.87 -5.81 5.87
CA PRO A 56 -10.52 -4.44 5.54
C PRO A 56 -9.18 -4.04 6.15
N GLU A 57 -8.36 -3.38 5.33
CA GLU A 57 -7.06 -2.86 5.71
C GLU A 57 -6.88 -1.42 5.23
N CYS A 58 -6.12 -0.64 6.03
CA CYS A 58 -5.73 0.72 5.69
C CYS A 58 -4.36 1.04 6.30
N GLU A 59 -3.47 1.65 5.52
CA GLU A 59 -2.20 2.17 6.02
C GLU A 59 -2.24 3.70 6.02
N TYR A 60 -1.79 4.29 7.11
CA TYR A 60 -1.82 5.74 7.29
C TYR A 60 -0.77 6.23 8.28
N ARG A 61 -0.50 7.52 8.26
CA ARG A 61 0.44 8.14 9.20
C ARG A 61 -0.30 8.79 10.37
N LYS A 62 0.09 8.46 11.61
CA LYS A 62 -0.43 9.13 12.80
C LYS A 62 0.64 9.33 13.88
N ARG A 63 0.37 10.26 14.79
CA ARG A 63 1.13 10.44 16.03
C ARG A 63 0.61 9.49 17.10
N LEU A 64 1.52 8.83 17.81
CA LEU A 64 1.17 8.00 18.98
C LEU A 64 0.95 8.86 20.22
N THR A 65 1.65 10.00 20.32
CA THR A 65 1.50 11.03 21.37
C THR A 65 1.16 12.37 20.70
N GLU A 66 0.70 13.34 21.47
CA GLU A 66 0.29 14.66 20.94
C GLU A 66 1.41 15.40 20.19
N THR A 67 2.63 15.27 20.66
CA THR A 67 3.81 15.99 20.14
C THR A 67 4.83 15.07 19.46
N GLY A 68 4.54 13.77 19.38
CA GLY A 68 5.46 12.79 18.79
C GLY A 68 5.52 12.85 17.25
N PRO A 69 6.51 12.19 16.64
CA PRO A 69 6.61 12.09 15.21
C PRO A 69 5.44 11.26 14.63
N TYR A 70 5.13 11.50 13.36
CA TYR A 70 4.23 10.64 12.61
C TYR A 70 4.87 9.28 12.37
N ARG A 71 4.09 8.23 12.58
CA ARG A 71 4.47 6.85 12.33
C ARG A 71 3.50 6.20 11.35
N TRP A 72 3.99 5.29 10.56
CA TRP A 72 3.15 4.48 9.69
C TRP A 72 2.43 3.41 10.51
N ILE A 73 1.12 3.39 10.39
CA ILE A 73 0.26 2.42 11.06
C ILE A 73 -0.51 1.64 10.00
N SER A 74 -0.45 0.33 10.07
CA SER A 74 -1.38 -0.56 9.39
C SER A 74 -2.54 -0.85 10.33
N ALA A 75 -3.75 -0.54 9.90
CA ALA A 75 -4.99 -0.86 10.59
C ALA A 75 -5.70 -1.97 9.82
N SER A 76 -6.09 -3.03 10.50
CA SER A 76 -6.94 -4.07 9.94
C SER A 76 -8.11 -4.37 10.88
N ALA A 77 -9.20 -4.91 10.35
CA ALA A 77 -10.33 -5.32 11.16
C ALA A 77 -10.76 -6.76 10.82
N GLN A 78 -11.24 -7.45 11.84
CA GLN A 78 -11.79 -8.79 11.70
C GLN A 78 -12.99 -8.99 12.64
N PRO A 79 -13.99 -9.78 12.25
CA PRO A 79 -15.14 -10.08 13.11
C PRO A 79 -14.69 -10.86 14.34
N VAL A 80 -15.39 -10.69 15.45
CA VAL A 80 -15.18 -11.47 16.68
C VAL A 80 -15.94 -12.78 16.55
N PRO A 81 -15.29 -13.96 16.55
CA PRO A 81 -15.98 -15.23 16.46
C PRO A 81 -17.00 -15.41 17.59
N GLY A 82 -18.22 -15.78 17.25
CA GLY A 82 -19.30 -16.02 18.22
C GLY A 82 -19.90 -14.77 18.86
N ASN A 83 -19.57 -13.57 18.36
CA ASN A 83 -20.14 -12.32 18.87
C ASN A 83 -20.54 -11.40 17.69
N GLU A 84 -21.73 -11.67 17.16
CA GLU A 84 -22.27 -10.92 16.02
C GLU A 84 -22.35 -9.43 16.32
N GLY A 85 -21.98 -8.60 15.36
CA GLY A 85 -21.96 -7.14 15.47
C GLY A 85 -20.72 -6.56 16.17
N HIS A 86 -19.72 -7.41 16.54
CA HIS A 86 -18.45 -6.93 17.10
C HIS A 86 -17.28 -7.21 16.17
N ALA A 87 -16.38 -6.28 16.09
CA ALA A 87 -15.12 -6.42 15.35
C ALA A 87 -13.91 -6.02 16.21
N LEU A 88 -12.78 -6.70 15.98
CA LEU A 88 -11.48 -6.32 16.50
C LEU A 88 -10.80 -5.42 15.48
N ILE A 89 -10.31 -4.27 15.91
CA ILE A 89 -9.44 -3.39 15.13
C ILE A 89 -8.02 -3.60 15.64
N LEU A 90 -7.14 -4.05 14.75
CA LEU A 90 -5.74 -4.30 15.03
C LEU A 90 -4.91 -3.17 14.43
N LEU A 91 -4.07 -2.55 15.24
CA LEU A 91 -3.17 -1.48 14.81
C LEU A 91 -1.73 -1.95 14.98
N ARG A 92 -0.95 -1.92 13.90
CA ARG A 92 0.47 -2.28 13.88
C ARG A 92 1.30 -1.08 13.45
N ASP A 93 2.35 -0.76 14.19
CA ASP A 93 3.39 0.18 13.74
C ASP A 93 4.24 -0.53 12.67
N VAL A 94 4.19 -0.01 11.45
CA VAL A 94 4.93 -0.53 10.29
C VAL A 94 5.98 0.46 9.80
N THR A 95 6.33 1.46 10.62
CA THR A 95 7.28 2.52 10.27
C THR A 95 8.62 1.94 9.84
N LYS A 96 9.17 1.03 10.64
CA LYS A 96 10.47 0.41 10.31
C LYS A 96 10.43 -0.34 8.97
N LYS A 97 9.35 -1.09 8.71
CA LYS A 97 9.16 -1.77 7.44
C LYS A 97 9.13 -0.78 6.26
N LYS A 98 8.39 0.34 6.40
CA LYS A 98 8.32 1.39 5.37
C LYS A 98 9.65 2.09 5.15
N GLU A 99 10.41 2.33 6.21
CA GLU A 99 11.76 2.91 6.11
C GLU A 99 12.73 1.96 5.41
N GLU A 100 12.70 0.67 5.72
CA GLU A 100 13.51 -0.34 5.05
C GLU A 100 13.15 -0.46 3.56
N GLU A 101 11.87 -0.51 3.21
CA GLU A 101 11.40 -0.51 1.83
C GLU A 101 11.86 0.74 1.07
N ASN A 102 11.74 1.92 1.68
CA ASN A 102 12.17 3.18 1.07
C ASN A 102 13.70 3.24 0.89
N ASN A 103 14.47 2.81 1.89
CA ASN A 103 15.93 2.76 1.80
C ASN A 103 16.39 1.79 0.70
N TYR A 104 15.71 0.67 0.55
CA TYR A 104 15.98 -0.26 -0.54
C TYR A 104 15.71 0.38 -1.91
N LEU A 105 14.59 1.06 -2.08
CA LEU A 105 14.28 1.78 -3.32
C LEU A 105 15.32 2.88 -3.61
N LEU A 106 15.74 3.65 -2.61
CA LEU A 106 16.77 4.68 -2.77
C LEU A 106 18.11 4.08 -3.20
N ALA A 107 18.49 2.93 -2.65
CA ALA A 107 19.71 2.22 -3.06
C ALA A 107 19.61 1.75 -4.53
N LEU A 108 18.47 1.22 -4.94
CA LEU A 108 18.24 0.84 -6.34
C LEU A 108 18.29 2.04 -7.28
N GLN A 109 17.68 3.18 -6.90
CA GLN A 109 17.69 4.41 -7.69
C GLN A 109 19.07 4.94 -7.99
N SER A 110 20.05 4.70 -7.12
CA SER A 110 21.44 5.10 -7.36
C SER A 110 22.15 4.26 -8.43
N SER A 111 21.63 3.08 -8.73
CA SER A 111 22.27 2.10 -9.61
C SER A 111 21.51 1.83 -10.91
N TYR A 112 20.23 2.16 -10.96
CA TYR A 112 19.36 1.86 -12.09
C TYR A 112 18.73 3.14 -12.67
N THR A 113 18.59 3.18 -13.99
CA THR A 113 17.88 4.27 -14.68
C THR A 113 16.37 4.15 -14.62
N GLU A 114 15.87 2.95 -14.47
CA GLU A 114 14.45 2.64 -14.45
C GLU A 114 14.18 1.47 -13.51
N ILE A 115 13.12 1.57 -12.71
CA ILE A 115 12.65 0.51 -11.82
C ILE A 115 11.14 0.35 -12.03
N PHE A 116 10.71 -0.88 -12.26
CA PHE A 116 9.30 -1.24 -12.42
C PHE A 116 8.90 -2.28 -11.38
N ARG A 117 7.64 -2.22 -10.99
CA ARG A 117 6.97 -3.29 -10.26
C ARG A 117 6.08 -4.06 -11.23
N LEU A 118 6.22 -5.38 -11.25
CA LEU A 118 5.35 -6.28 -11.98
C LEU A 118 4.42 -7.01 -11.02
N ASP A 119 3.16 -7.07 -11.38
CA ASP A 119 2.18 -7.97 -10.79
C ASP A 119 2.01 -9.13 -11.79
N LEU A 120 2.64 -10.25 -11.49
CA LEU A 120 2.69 -11.39 -12.41
C LEU A 120 1.37 -12.15 -12.45
N GLU A 121 0.58 -12.10 -11.37
CA GLU A 121 -0.74 -12.73 -11.31
C GLU A 121 -1.76 -11.95 -12.14
N ALA A 122 -1.75 -10.62 -12.02
CA ALA A 122 -2.64 -9.74 -12.78
C ALA A 122 -2.11 -9.39 -14.17
N GLY A 123 -0.84 -9.69 -14.50
CA GLY A 123 -0.19 -9.32 -15.76
C GLY A 123 0.00 -7.80 -15.93
N LEU A 124 0.25 -7.10 -14.82
CA LEU A 124 0.33 -5.64 -14.78
C LEU A 124 1.74 -5.15 -14.46
N ILE A 125 2.09 -3.97 -14.98
CA ILE A 125 3.35 -3.28 -14.70
C ILE A 125 3.09 -1.84 -14.27
N ALA A 126 3.85 -1.38 -13.27
CA ALA A 126 3.84 0.00 -12.81
C ALA A 126 5.26 0.53 -12.67
N PRO A 127 5.57 1.75 -13.13
CA PRO A 127 6.84 2.38 -12.89
C PRO A 127 6.97 2.75 -11.40
N LEU A 128 8.12 2.46 -10.79
CA LEU A 128 8.49 2.89 -9.46
C LEU A 128 9.49 4.05 -9.49
N TYR A 129 10.36 4.06 -10.49
CA TYR A 129 11.41 5.08 -10.63
C TYR A 129 11.85 5.23 -12.09
N TYR A 130 12.15 6.47 -12.46
CA TYR A 130 12.72 6.86 -13.74
C TYR A 130 13.74 7.96 -13.53
N ASN A 131 14.95 7.76 -14.04
CA ASN A 131 15.98 8.77 -14.06
C ASN A 131 16.08 9.39 -15.48
N SER A 132 15.01 10.05 -15.93
CA SER A 132 15.02 10.75 -17.22
C SER A 132 14.06 11.94 -17.17
N GLU A 133 14.58 13.13 -17.35
CA GLU A 133 13.80 14.36 -17.46
C GLU A 133 12.93 14.43 -18.73
N GLN A 134 13.11 13.48 -19.66
CA GLN A 134 12.46 13.49 -20.97
C GLN A 134 11.26 12.56 -21.10
N VAL A 135 10.87 11.85 -20.04
CA VAL A 135 9.82 10.85 -20.12
C VAL A 135 8.67 11.22 -19.22
N THR A 136 7.54 11.55 -19.83
CA THR A 136 6.25 11.56 -19.12
C THR A 136 5.90 10.12 -18.81
N ILE A 137 6.00 9.75 -17.54
CA ILE A 137 5.64 8.41 -17.06
C ILE A 137 4.13 8.40 -16.88
N PRO A 138 3.39 7.47 -17.48
CA PRO A 138 2.03 7.22 -17.05
C PRO A 138 2.07 6.77 -15.58
N PRO A 139 1.42 7.48 -14.65
CA PRO A 139 1.44 7.11 -13.22
C PRO A 139 0.62 5.87 -12.92
N THR A 140 0.16 5.17 -13.93
CA THR A 140 -0.89 4.15 -13.85
C THR A 140 -0.32 2.77 -14.10
N LEU A 141 -0.82 1.84 -13.32
CA LEU A 141 -0.75 0.40 -13.56
C LEU A 141 -1.31 0.11 -14.96
N MET A 142 -0.54 -0.56 -15.82
CA MET A 142 -0.95 -0.91 -17.19
C MET A 142 -0.64 -2.37 -17.51
N PRO A 143 -1.33 -3.00 -18.49
CA PRO A 143 -0.98 -4.33 -18.95
C PRO A 143 0.48 -4.40 -19.46
N ILE A 144 1.19 -5.47 -19.10
CA ILE A 144 2.58 -5.68 -19.52
C ILE A 144 2.69 -5.68 -21.04
N GLU A 145 1.74 -6.29 -21.75
CA GLU A 145 1.71 -6.33 -23.22
C GLU A 145 1.63 -4.93 -23.83
N GLU A 146 0.78 -4.06 -23.29
CA GLU A 146 0.63 -2.67 -23.76
C GLU A 146 1.93 -1.89 -23.53
N PHE A 147 2.55 -2.04 -22.36
CA PHE A 147 3.84 -1.45 -22.04
C PHE A 147 4.94 -1.87 -23.03
N VAL A 148 5.02 -3.16 -23.35
CA VAL A 148 6.02 -3.70 -24.28
C VAL A 148 5.77 -3.19 -25.69
N LEU A 149 4.52 -3.08 -26.12
CA LEU A 149 4.16 -2.55 -27.43
C LEU A 149 4.51 -1.06 -27.57
N ASP A 150 4.21 -0.25 -26.56
CA ASP A 150 4.54 1.18 -26.55
C ASP A 150 6.06 1.40 -26.59
N ARG A 151 6.80 0.68 -25.75
CA ARG A 151 8.27 0.73 -25.74
C ARG A 151 8.89 0.25 -27.06
N GLY A 152 8.37 -0.85 -27.58
CA GLY A 152 8.84 -1.42 -28.84
C GLY A 152 8.73 -0.46 -30.00
N LYS A 153 7.68 0.37 -30.04
CA LYS A 153 7.48 1.38 -31.08
C LYS A 153 8.41 2.57 -30.95
N ASN A 154 8.68 3.02 -29.71
CA ASN A 154 9.22 4.35 -29.48
C ASN A 154 10.67 4.36 -28.92
N ARG A 155 11.17 3.24 -28.37
CA ARG A 155 12.41 3.24 -27.57
C ARG A 155 13.31 2.02 -27.75
N VAL A 156 12.85 0.99 -28.43
CA VAL A 156 13.62 -0.25 -28.63
C VAL A 156 14.10 -0.32 -30.07
N HIS A 157 15.40 -0.59 -30.25
CA HIS A 157 15.92 -0.84 -31.59
C HIS A 157 15.25 -2.07 -32.21
N PRO A 158 14.86 -2.05 -33.50
CA PRO A 158 14.13 -3.14 -34.13
C PRO A 158 14.75 -4.53 -33.93
N GLU A 159 16.08 -4.62 -33.97
CA GLU A 159 16.81 -5.88 -33.75
C GLU A 159 16.68 -6.44 -32.33
N SER A 160 16.38 -5.59 -31.34
CA SER A 160 16.23 -5.97 -29.93
C SER A 160 14.79 -6.24 -29.52
N LEU A 161 13.82 -6.00 -30.41
CA LEU A 161 12.41 -6.05 -30.09
C LEU A 161 11.96 -7.44 -29.63
N GLU A 162 12.44 -8.47 -30.29
CA GLU A 162 12.10 -9.87 -29.97
C GLU A 162 12.66 -10.26 -28.58
N SER A 163 13.89 -9.88 -28.29
CA SER A 163 14.52 -10.10 -26.98
C SER A 163 13.78 -9.37 -25.85
N VAL A 164 13.32 -8.14 -26.09
CA VAL A 164 12.55 -7.38 -25.12
C VAL A 164 11.17 -8.02 -24.88
N ARG A 165 10.49 -8.51 -25.91
CA ARG A 165 9.23 -9.23 -25.75
C ARG A 165 9.41 -10.51 -24.94
N ALA A 166 10.45 -11.30 -25.25
CA ALA A 166 10.77 -12.51 -24.51
C ALA A 166 11.12 -12.22 -23.05
N PHE A 167 11.80 -11.10 -22.78
CA PHE A 167 12.13 -10.68 -21.40
C PHE A 167 10.90 -10.37 -20.56
N TYR A 168 9.88 -9.71 -21.14
CA TYR A 168 8.64 -9.33 -20.45
C TYR A 168 7.53 -10.39 -20.56
N ASP A 169 7.80 -11.55 -21.12
CA ASP A 169 6.83 -12.65 -21.18
C ASP A 169 6.59 -13.22 -19.78
N VAL A 170 5.36 -13.08 -19.26
CA VAL A 170 5.02 -13.45 -17.87
C VAL A 170 5.35 -14.91 -17.54
N PRO A 171 4.99 -15.90 -18.38
CA PRO A 171 5.41 -17.28 -18.15
C PRO A 171 6.92 -17.46 -18.03
N ASN A 172 7.70 -16.79 -18.88
CA ASN A 172 9.16 -16.84 -18.84
C ASN A 172 9.74 -16.20 -17.57
N ILE A 173 9.21 -15.03 -17.18
CA ILE A 173 9.61 -14.37 -15.93
C ILE A 173 9.35 -15.28 -14.73
N THR A 174 8.14 -15.84 -14.64
CA THR A 174 7.75 -16.73 -13.54
C THR A 174 8.65 -17.95 -13.46
N ALA A 175 8.90 -18.63 -14.60
CA ALA A 175 9.77 -19.81 -14.65
C ALA A 175 11.19 -19.49 -14.18
N ARG A 176 11.75 -18.34 -14.54
CA ARG A 176 13.09 -17.91 -14.11
C ARG A 176 13.16 -17.58 -12.63
N LEU A 177 12.15 -16.92 -12.10
CA LEU A 177 12.06 -16.63 -10.66
C LEU A 177 11.94 -17.91 -9.84
N ASP A 178 11.14 -18.87 -10.28
CA ASP A 178 11.00 -20.19 -9.64
C ASP A 178 12.31 -20.99 -9.70
N ALA A 179 13.10 -20.80 -10.74
CA ALA A 179 14.45 -21.39 -10.85
C ALA A 179 15.51 -20.67 -10.00
N GLY A 180 15.18 -19.54 -9.37
CA GLY A 180 16.12 -18.72 -8.60
C GLY A 180 17.11 -17.94 -9.48
N GLU A 181 16.79 -17.73 -10.74
CA GLU A 181 17.54 -16.90 -11.67
C GLU A 181 17.13 -15.43 -11.48
N ALA A 182 17.89 -14.69 -10.68
CA ALA A 182 17.68 -13.26 -10.46
C ALA A 182 18.55 -12.41 -11.41
#